data_90b2ba43f226482a0fe8a7f287fab8eb
#
_entry.id   90b2ba43f226482a0fe8a7f287fab8eb
#
_cell.length_a   1.000
_cell.length_b   1.000
_cell.length_c   1.000
_cell.angle_alpha   90.00
_cell.angle_beta   90.00
_cell.angle_gamma   90.00
#
_symmetry.space_group_name_H-M   'P 1'
#
loop_
_entity.id
_entity.type
_entity.pdbx_description
1 polymer ?
#
loop_
_entity_poly.entity_id
_entity_poly.type
_entity_poly.pdbx_seq_one_letter_code
_entity_poly.pdbx_strand_id
1 'polypeptide(L)'
;MPMIRECPVTLECSLVQAVALPTHTLFIGEIAGAWADRNAVNDNKPDFPAIDPLFLTMPDNRYWTLGTYAGEAWSAGKHLMEQSHTPAQKGH
;
A
#
# COMPACT_ATOMS: atom_id res chain seq x y z
N MET A 1 -23.14 -3.15 -1.37
CA MET A 1 -22.00 -2.85 -2.26
C MET A 1 -21.53 -4.13 -2.93
N PRO A 2 -21.34 -4.11 -4.25
CA PRO A 2 -20.82 -5.30 -4.92
C PRO A 2 -19.36 -5.52 -4.58
N MET A 3 -18.96 -6.78 -4.44
CA MET A 3 -17.59 -7.15 -4.12
C MET A 3 -17.13 -8.22 -5.10
N ILE A 4 -15.84 -8.22 -5.38
CA ILE A 4 -15.23 -9.20 -6.25
C ILE A 4 -14.78 -10.38 -5.40
N ARG A 5 -15.35 -11.56 -5.65
CA ARG A 5 -15.09 -12.73 -4.83
C ARG A 5 -13.61 -13.11 -4.78
N GLU A 6 -12.91 -12.94 -5.88
CA GLU A 6 -11.51 -13.32 -5.99
C GLU A 6 -10.58 -12.38 -5.23
N CYS A 7 -11.06 -11.22 -4.82
CA CYS A 7 -10.23 -10.27 -4.10
C CYS A 7 -10.30 -10.55 -2.60
N PRO A 8 -9.18 -10.79 -1.96
CA PRO A 8 -9.18 -11.11 -0.53
C PRO A 8 -9.55 -9.94 0.36
N VAL A 9 -9.40 -8.71 -0.12
CA VAL A 9 -9.77 -7.52 0.63
C VAL A 9 -10.53 -6.57 -0.28
N THR A 10 -11.60 -6.00 0.22
CA THR A 10 -12.41 -5.03 -0.51
C THR A 10 -12.62 -3.80 0.36
N LEU A 11 -12.38 -2.63 -0.21
CA LEU A 11 -12.61 -1.37 0.48
C LEU A 11 -13.76 -0.64 -0.18
N GLU A 12 -14.69 -0.14 0.64
CA GLU A 12 -15.76 0.73 0.16
C GLU A 12 -15.39 2.16 0.48
N CYS A 13 -15.36 3.02 -0.52
CA CYS A 13 -14.91 4.39 -0.35
C CYS A 13 -15.95 5.36 -0.83
N SER A 14 -16.02 6.52 -0.18
CA SER A 14 -16.83 7.64 -0.64
C SER A 14 -15.90 8.60 -1.35
N LEU A 15 -16.28 9.06 -2.54
CA LEU A 15 -15.46 9.98 -3.30
C LEU A 15 -15.41 11.33 -2.61
N VAL A 16 -14.20 11.80 -2.31
CA VAL A 16 -13.97 13.09 -1.68
C VAL A 16 -13.63 14.12 -2.74
N GLN A 17 -12.79 13.76 -3.69
CA GLN A 17 -12.32 14.71 -4.69
C GLN A 17 -11.85 13.97 -5.94
N ALA A 18 -12.06 14.58 -7.08
CA ALA A 18 -11.51 14.08 -8.34
C ALA A 18 -10.66 15.20 -8.94
N VAL A 19 -9.42 14.88 -9.30
CA VAL A 19 -8.50 15.85 -9.88
C VAL A 19 -8.20 15.41 -11.31
N ALA A 20 -8.61 16.24 -12.27
CA ALA A 20 -8.39 15.92 -13.68
C ALA A 20 -6.98 16.33 -14.08
N LEU A 21 -6.24 15.40 -14.60
CA LEU A 21 -4.90 15.63 -15.13
C LEU A 21 -4.94 15.42 -16.66
N PRO A 22 -3.92 15.84 -17.38
CA PRO A 22 -4.00 15.75 -18.85
C PRO A 22 -4.29 14.37 -19.41
N THR A 23 -3.72 13.31 -18.81
CA THR A 23 -3.92 11.96 -19.31
C THR A 23 -4.66 11.04 -18.35
N HIS A 24 -4.88 11.48 -17.10
CA HIS A 24 -5.49 10.63 -16.08
C HIS A 24 -6.32 11.49 -15.15
N THR A 25 -7.19 10.85 -14.38
CA THR A 25 -7.92 11.50 -13.31
C THR A 25 -7.54 10.83 -11.99
N LEU A 26 -7.18 11.63 -11.01
CA LEU A 26 -6.88 11.14 -9.67
C LEU A 26 -8.13 11.22 -8.82
N PHE A 27 -8.56 10.09 -8.27
CA PHE A 27 -9.71 10.06 -7.38
C PHE A 27 -9.24 9.89 -5.95
N ILE A 28 -9.75 10.71 -5.05
CA ILE A 28 -9.44 10.63 -3.62
C ILE A 28 -10.71 10.20 -2.92
N GLY A 29 -10.65 9.07 -2.22
CA GLY A 29 -11.80 8.51 -1.54
C GLY A 29 -11.52 8.32 -0.06
N GLU A 30 -12.57 8.45 0.74
CA GLU A 30 -12.52 8.15 2.15
C GLU A 30 -13.02 6.73 2.35
N ILE A 31 -12.28 5.91 3.09
CA ILE A 31 -12.68 4.53 3.33
C ILE A 31 -13.85 4.52 4.30
N ALA A 32 -15.00 4.03 3.82
CA ALA A 32 -16.20 3.93 4.62
C ALA A 32 -16.38 2.54 5.22
N GLY A 33 -15.81 1.52 4.61
CA GLY A 33 -15.90 0.16 5.11
C GLY A 33 -14.84 -0.71 4.47
N ALA A 34 -14.53 -1.82 5.15
CA ALA A 34 -13.53 -2.75 4.65
C ALA A 34 -13.98 -4.17 4.96
N TRP A 35 -13.80 -5.07 4.02
CA TRP A 35 -14.12 -6.49 4.17
C TRP A 35 -12.92 -7.31 3.75
N ALA A 36 -12.64 -8.37 4.48
CA ALA A 36 -11.51 -9.23 4.19
C ALA A 36 -11.89 -10.68 4.42
N ASP A 37 -11.31 -11.57 3.62
CA ASP A 37 -11.43 -13.00 3.87
C ASP A 37 -10.76 -13.35 5.19
N ARG A 38 -11.24 -14.39 5.86
CA ARG A 38 -10.68 -14.77 7.16
C ARG A 38 -9.21 -15.11 7.08
N ASN A 39 -8.78 -15.75 6.00
CA ASN A 39 -7.38 -16.13 5.86
C ASN A 39 -6.50 -14.97 5.41
N ALA A 40 -7.07 -13.79 5.17
CA ALA A 40 -6.31 -12.58 4.87
C ALA A 40 -6.11 -11.70 6.10
N VAL A 41 -6.52 -12.16 7.28
CA VAL A 41 -6.46 -11.40 8.53
C VAL A 41 -5.75 -12.22 9.59
N ASN A 42 -4.88 -11.58 10.35
CA ASN A 42 -4.16 -12.19 11.46
C ASN A 42 -4.20 -11.23 12.64
N ASP A 43 -4.78 -11.67 13.77
CA ASP A 43 -4.94 -10.83 14.98
C ASP A 43 -5.71 -9.55 14.67
N ASN A 44 -6.78 -9.66 13.89
CA ASN A 44 -7.62 -8.53 13.48
C ASN A 44 -6.86 -7.49 12.66
N LYS A 45 -5.75 -7.88 12.06
CA LYS A 45 -4.98 -6.99 11.20
C LYS A 45 -4.77 -7.65 9.85
N PRO A 46 -4.61 -6.86 8.79
CA PRO A 46 -4.35 -7.42 7.48
C PRO A 46 -3.07 -8.26 7.48
N ASP A 47 -3.14 -9.42 6.87
CA ASP A 47 -1.97 -10.27 6.71
C ASP A 47 -1.48 -10.08 5.27
N PHE A 48 -0.51 -9.20 5.07
CA PHE A 48 -0.11 -8.82 3.73
C PHE A 48 0.48 -9.96 2.91
N PRO A 49 1.28 -10.89 3.47
CA PRO A 49 1.69 -12.05 2.68
C PRO A 49 0.53 -12.90 2.20
N ALA A 50 -0.52 -13.05 3.02
CA ALA A 50 -1.69 -13.82 2.60
C ALA A 50 -2.53 -13.08 1.56
N ILE A 51 -2.60 -11.76 1.65
CA ILE A 51 -3.31 -10.94 0.68
C ILE A 51 -2.55 -10.92 -0.64
N ASP A 52 -1.23 -10.82 -0.57
CA ASP A 52 -0.33 -10.83 -1.73
C ASP A 52 -0.72 -9.76 -2.75
N PRO A 53 -0.68 -8.48 -2.34
CA PRO A 53 -1.10 -7.41 -3.24
C PRO A 53 -0.14 -7.25 -4.41
N LEU A 54 -0.67 -6.72 -5.51
CA LEU A 54 0.11 -6.46 -6.70
C LEU A 54 0.55 -5.01 -6.75
N PHE A 55 1.74 -4.78 -7.25
CA PHE A 55 2.29 -3.45 -7.46
C PHE A 55 2.56 -3.26 -8.94
N LEU A 56 2.20 -2.09 -9.45
CA LEU A 56 2.46 -1.75 -10.85
C LEU A 56 3.64 -0.81 -10.92
N THR A 57 4.60 -1.12 -11.78
CA THR A 57 5.71 -0.22 -12.04
C THR A 57 5.62 0.33 -13.46
N MET A 58 6.12 1.55 -13.62
CA MET A 58 6.14 2.26 -14.88
C MET A 58 7.55 2.76 -15.14
N PRO A 59 7.99 2.84 -16.36
CA PRO A 59 7.27 2.66 -17.62
C PRO A 59 7.27 1.25 -18.16
N ASP A 60 7.79 0.27 -17.42
CA ASP A 60 7.88 -1.10 -17.89
C ASP A 60 6.53 -1.84 -17.87
N ASN A 61 5.50 -1.25 -17.27
CA ASN A 61 4.14 -1.82 -17.20
C ASN A 61 4.12 -3.23 -16.62
N ARG A 62 4.81 -3.42 -15.51
CA ARG A 62 4.90 -4.75 -14.90
C ARG A 62 4.22 -4.77 -13.56
N TYR A 63 3.67 -5.94 -13.21
CA TYR A 63 3.11 -6.19 -11.89
C TYR A 63 4.11 -7.02 -11.09
N TRP A 64 4.20 -6.71 -9.81
CA TRP A 64 5.10 -7.38 -8.88
C TRP A 64 4.33 -7.79 -7.64
N THR A 65 4.75 -8.86 -7.01
CA THR A 65 4.21 -9.25 -5.70
C THR A 65 5.17 -8.79 -4.61
N LEU A 66 4.77 -9.02 -3.35
CA LEU A 66 5.62 -8.65 -2.22
C LEU A 66 6.90 -9.47 -2.22
N GLY A 67 7.97 -8.86 -1.80
CA GLY A 67 9.22 -9.57 -1.52
C GLY A 67 9.25 -10.05 -0.08
N THR A 68 10.44 -10.13 0.50
CA THR A 68 10.61 -10.57 1.88
C THR A 68 10.46 -9.40 2.83
N TYR A 69 10.17 -9.71 4.09
CA TYR A 69 10.07 -8.72 5.13
C TYR A 69 11.40 -7.96 5.27
N ALA A 70 11.33 -6.66 5.29
CA ALA A 70 12.52 -5.82 5.31
C ALA A 70 12.78 -5.13 6.65
N GLY A 71 11.77 -4.91 7.47
CA GLY A 71 11.94 -4.26 8.75
C GLY A 71 10.70 -3.50 9.19
N GLU A 72 10.75 -2.96 10.40
CA GLU A 72 9.65 -2.19 10.96
C GLU A 72 9.70 -0.75 10.48
N ALA A 73 8.55 -0.22 10.10
CA ALA A 73 8.51 1.09 9.49
C ALA A 73 8.98 2.21 10.39
N TRP A 74 8.70 2.09 11.69
CA TRP A 74 9.01 3.19 12.60
C TRP A 74 10.38 3.07 13.23
N SER A 75 11.06 1.95 13.07
CA SER A 75 12.33 1.72 13.76
C SER A 75 13.46 1.25 12.85
N ALA A 76 13.15 0.79 11.65
CA ALA A 76 14.17 0.18 10.79
C ALA A 76 15.35 1.11 10.48
N GLY A 77 15.10 2.40 10.38
CA GLY A 77 16.14 3.35 10.03
C GLY A 77 16.83 4.01 11.20
N LYS A 78 16.52 3.63 12.45
CA LYS A 78 17.08 4.33 13.59
C LYS A 78 18.59 4.30 13.62
N HIS A 79 19.18 3.17 13.32
CA HIS A 79 20.64 3.07 13.36
C HIS A 79 21.27 3.92 12.28
N LEU A 80 20.59 4.13 11.17
CA LEU A 80 21.11 5.01 10.14
C LEU A 80 21.08 6.47 10.60
N MET A 81 20.02 6.85 11.30
CA MET A 81 19.94 8.21 11.81
C MET A 81 20.99 8.45 12.88
N GLU A 82 21.30 7.45 13.66
CA GLU A 82 22.34 7.59 14.68
C GLU A 82 23.74 7.66 14.11
N GLN A 83 23.96 6.97 13.00
CA GLN A 83 25.26 6.95 12.38
C GLN A 83 25.50 8.12 11.45
N SER A 84 24.44 8.60 10.83
CA SER A 84 24.58 9.60 9.79
C SER A 84 24.34 10.98 10.35
N HIS A 85 25.31 11.81 10.25
CA HIS A 85 25.16 13.19 10.64
C HIS A 85 25.32 14.09 9.45
N THR A 86 25.33 13.54 8.29
CA THR A 86 25.58 14.30 7.08
C THR A 86 24.29 14.56 6.36
N PRO A 87 23.91 15.79 6.16
CA PRO A 87 22.68 16.08 5.43
C PRO A 87 22.65 15.51 4.03
N ALA A 88 23.76 15.25 3.48
CA ALA A 88 23.81 14.71 2.13
C ALA A 88 23.14 13.36 2.01
N GLN A 89 22.92 12.72 3.13
CA GLN A 89 22.24 11.47 3.08
C GLN A 89 20.88 11.57 2.57
N LYS A 90 20.30 12.69 2.55
CA LYS A 90 19.03 12.74 2.05
C LYS A 90 19.01 12.74 0.68
N GLY A 91 19.74 12.51 0.10
CA GLY A 91 19.60 12.47 -1.17
C GLY A 91 18.63 11.81 -1.75
N HIS A 92 18.30 11.88 -2.11
CA HIS A 92 17.56 11.33 -2.82
C HIS A 92 16.58 11.09 -2.72
#